data_34bc94a4317f948d6985e94a77459f12
#
_entry.id   34bc94a4317f948d6985e94a77459f12
#
_cell.length_a   1.000
_cell.length_b   1.000
_cell.length_c   1.000
_cell.angle_alpha   90.00
_cell.angle_beta   90.00
_cell.angle_gamma   90.00
#
_symmetry.space_group_name_H-M   'P 1'
#
loop_
_entity.id
_entity.type
_entity.pdbx_description
1 polymer ?
#
loop_
_entity_poly.entity_id
_entity_poly.type
_entity_poly.pdbx_seq_one_letter_code
_entity_poly.pdbx_strand_id
1 'polypeptide(L)'
;MRRRDFLTATALAGTVLPLQRAVAATTTAGNGRKFVFVVNYGGWDPTRVFAPEFDNPNVDMERDAEPAAVGGLEFVDHAERPAVRSFMETWASRSLVLKGVLVPSVAHENCLRLCMTGTTRQDASDWGAIAAGVVGADFALPHVVAAGPSYPGEFGAFVTRTGTSGQLPALLDGSILDWSDVAVTAPSSRAETIMDRYLASRLRAWNNQVAGGRDTILGQAHATAHDRALTLKGLREIVNWSGSSGFGEQVDFAIDALALGVSRCVTLSFSHNGWDTHVYNDLYQSQNFEVLFQGLARLVDLLATTPGTEGGTLADETVVVVLSEMGRTPQLNSGQGKDHWPYTSMLVVGEGVTGGRVVGGYDNYYYGRPVDLASGEVDDGTGAAVSSDVVGATLLRLAGVDSETYLPGVATLDG
;
A
#
# COMPACT_ATOMS: atom_id res chain seq x y z
N MET A 1 3.97 -13.55 24.71
CA MET A 1 4.96 -12.49 25.03
C MET A 1 4.40 -11.16 24.50
N ARG A 2 4.32 -10.11 25.31
CA ARG A 2 3.78 -8.83 24.83
C ARG A 2 4.86 -8.09 24.03
N ARG A 3 4.48 -7.24 23.05
CA ARG A 3 5.37 -6.42 22.21
C ARG A 3 6.47 -5.68 23.02
N ARG A 4 6.11 -5.16 24.20
CA ARG A 4 7.05 -4.51 25.13
C ARG A 4 8.15 -5.44 25.63
N ASP A 5 7.84 -6.72 25.83
CA ASP A 5 8.79 -7.70 26.36
C ASP A 5 9.83 -8.10 25.32
N PHE A 6 9.46 -8.02 24.03
CA PHE A 6 10.37 -8.27 22.92
C PHE A 6 11.40 -7.14 22.74
N LEU A 7 10.95 -5.88 22.76
CA LEU A 7 11.86 -4.72 22.67
C LEU A 7 12.82 -4.65 23.89
N THR A 8 12.38 -5.13 25.06
CA THR A 8 13.22 -5.21 26.27
C THR A 8 14.13 -6.45 26.27
N ALA A 9 13.67 -7.56 25.67
CA ALA A 9 14.48 -8.78 25.54
C ALA A 9 15.56 -8.64 24.46
N THR A 10 15.35 -7.84 23.40
CA THR A 10 16.37 -7.54 22.38
C THR A 10 17.55 -6.75 22.95
N ALA A 11 17.33 -5.97 24.00
CA ALA A 11 18.41 -5.27 24.71
C ALA A 11 19.24 -6.21 25.61
N LEU A 12 18.74 -7.41 25.90
CA LEU A 12 19.37 -8.38 26.82
C LEU A 12 19.87 -9.66 26.15
N ALA A 13 19.42 -10.00 24.96
CA ALA A 13 19.82 -11.20 24.23
C ALA A 13 20.71 -10.83 23.05
N GLY A 14 22.02 -10.83 23.25
CA GLY A 14 23.05 -10.54 22.23
C GLY A 14 23.11 -11.49 21.03
N THR A 15 22.03 -12.25 20.77
CA THR A 15 21.91 -13.20 19.65
C THR A 15 20.96 -12.75 18.54
N VAL A 16 20.16 -11.68 18.75
CA VAL A 16 19.23 -11.14 17.71
C VAL A 16 19.88 -10.00 16.92
N LEU A 17 20.90 -9.35 17.49
CA LEU A 17 21.66 -8.29 16.81
C LEU A 17 22.29 -8.69 15.46
N PRO A 18 22.77 -9.95 15.24
CA PRO A 18 23.26 -10.35 13.93
C PRO A 18 22.17 -10.47 12.86
N LEU A 19 20.92 -10.81 13.22
CA LEU A 19 19.84 -10.95 12.26
C LEU A 19 19.33 -9.57 11.78
N GLN A 20 19.16 -8.62 12.70
CA GLN A 20 18.84 -7.25 12.33
C GLN A 20 19.95 -6.58 11.49
N ARG A 21 21.23 -6.87 11.79
CA ARG A 21 22.34 -6.38 10.97
C ARG A 21 22.44 -7.06 9.61
N ALA A 22 22.08 -8.34 9.51
CA ALA A 22 22.10 -9.05 8.23
C ALA A 22 20.97 -8.61 7.29
N VAL A 23 19.81 -8.17 7.81
CA VAL A 23 18.69 -7.63 7.04
C VAL A 23 18.91 -6.14 6.71
N ALA A 24 19.56 -5.38 7.61
CA ALA A 24 19.83 -3.95 7.41
C ALA A 24 21.12 -3.62 6.64
N ALA A 25 21.95 -4.61 6.31
CA ALA A 25 23.31 -4.36 5.83
C ALA A 25 23.47 -4.21 4.31
N THR A 26 22.39 -4.17 3.53
CA THR A 26 22.47 -4.13 2.06
C THR A 26 21.52 -3.14 1.38
N THR A 27 21.15 -2.04 2.02
CA THR A 27 20.45 -0.97 1.30
C THR A 27 21.42 -0.24 0.38
N THR A 28 21.63 -0.78 -0.80
CA THR A 28 22.26 -0.07 -1.90
C THR A 28 21.33 1.01 -2.43
N ALA A 29 21.76 2.27 -2.30
CA ALA A 29 21.46 3.43 -3.16
C ALA A 29 20.00 3.71 -3.62
N GLY A 30 18.99 3.08 -3.09
CA GLY A 30 17.61 3.55 -3.14
C GLY A 30 17.30 4.28 -1.84
N ASN A 31 16.54 5.35 -1.91
CA ASN A 31 16.07 6.03 -0.71
C ASN A 31 15.26 5.01 0.12
N GLY A 32 15.70 4.47 1.18
CA GLY A 32 15.10 3.37 1.98
C GLY A 32 13.58 3.46 2.29
N ARG A 33 12.82 4.26 1.51
CA ARG A 33 11.37 4.50 1.67
C ARG A 33 10.57 3.23 1.52
N LYS A 34 9.69 3.04 2.48
CA LYS A 34 8.69 1.98 2.54
C LYS A 34 7.34 2.51 2.09
N PHE A 35 6.47 1.62 1.62
CA PHE A 35 5.16 1.99 1.12
C PHE A 35 4.07 1.12 1.73
N VAL A 36 2.97 1.75 2.12
CA VAL A 36 1.71 1.08 2.47
C VAL A 36 0.63 1.56 1.51
N PHE A 37 0.10 0.67 0.70
CA PHE A 37 -1.02 0.94 -0.19
C PHE A 37 -2.31 0.47 0.48
N VAL A 38 -3.27 1.37 0.66
CA VAL A 38 -4.61 1.05 1.19
C VAL A 38 -5.60 1.20 0.05
N VAL A 39 -6.08 0.08 -0.47
CA VAL A 39 -6.95 0.03 -1.65
C VAL A 39 -8.40 -0.15 -1.21
N ASN A 40 -9.26 0.80 -1.60
CA ASN A 40 -10.68 0.83 -1.32
C ASN A 40 -11.45 0.53 -2.61
N TYR A 41 -11.80 -0.73 -2.82
CA TYR A 41 -12.46 -1.17 -4.04
C TYR A 41 -13.98 -0.91 -3.99
N GLY A 42 -14.51 -0.34 -5.06
CA GLY A 42 -15.92 -0.07 -5.27
C GLY A 42 -16.25 1.40 -5.57
N GLY A 43 -15.28 2.30 -5.59
CA GLY A 43 -15.47 3.71 -5.91
C GLY A 43 -16.04 4.52 -4.75
N TRP A 44 -15.20 5.11 -3.95
CA TRP A 44 -15.65 6.04 -2.92
C TRP A 44 -16.22 7.34 -3.50
N ASP A 45 -17.01 8.06 -2.72
CA ASP A 45 -17.53 9.37 -3.09
C ASP A 45 -16.63 10.48 -2.51
N PRO A 46 -15.82 11.17 -3.33
CA PRO A 46 -14.96 12.24 -2.83
C PRO A 46 -15.72 13.37 -2.15
N THR A 47 -16.99 13.61 -2.53
CA THR A 47 -17.82 14.66 -1.93
C THR A 47 -18.22 14.38 -0.48
N ARG A 48 -17.89 13.23 0.06
CA ARG A 48 -18.14 12.89 1.47
C ARG A 48 -16.96 13.20 2.38
N VAL A 49 -15.73 13.36 1.83
CA VAL A 49 -14.54 13.70 2.61
C VAL A 49 -13.63 14.71 1.90
N PHE A 50 -13.22 14.44 0.66
CA PHE A 50 -12.09 15.15 0.04
C PHE A 50 -12.48 16.36 -0.79
N ALA A 51 -13.74 16.46 -1.23
CA ALA A 51 -14.22 17.47 -2.17
C ALA A 51 -15.39 18.28 -1.56
N PRO A 52 -15.12 19.37 -0.82
CA PRO A 52 -16.13 20.24 -0.24
C PRO A 52 -16.72 21.19 -1.29
N GLU A 53 -17.54 20.64 -2.21
CA GLU A 53 -18.12 21.34 -3.37
C GLU A 53 -19.45 22.06 -3.04
N PHE A 54 -19.57 22.68 -1.85
CA PHE A 54 -20.80 23.28 -1.35
C PHE A 54 -21.33 24.43 -2.19
N ASP A 55 -20.44 25.14 -2.89
CA ASP A 55 -20.81 26.26 -3.77
C ASP A 55 -21.13 25.79 -5.22
N ASN A 56 -20.99 24.51 -5.50
CA ASN A 56 -21.24 23.96 -6.84
C ASN A 56 -22.70 23.45 -6.96
N PRO A 57 -23.57 24.14 -7.73
CA PRO A 57 -24.98 23.78 -7.84
C PRO A 57 -25.24 22.44 -8.56
N ASN A 58 -24.21 21.87 -9.18
CA ASN A 58 -24.31 20.58 -9.88
C ASN A 58 -23.86 19.39 -9.01
N VAL A 59 -23.52 19.63 -7.75
CA VAL A 59 -23.07 18.59 -6.82
C VAL A 59 -24.04 18.46 -5.66
N ASP A 60 -24.55 17.27 -5.46
CA ASP A 60 -25.36 16.95 -4.29
C ASP A 60 -24.45 16.63 -3.09
N MET A 61 -24.25 17.63 -2.24
CA MET A 61 -23.55 17.44 -0.97
C MET A 61 -24.46 16.72 0.03
N GLU A 62 -23.85 16.00 0.96
CA GLU A 62 -24.57 15.32 2.04
C GLU A 62 -25.28 16.34 2.95
N ARG A 63 -26.47 15.98 3.41
CA ARG A 63 -27.21 16.82 4.35
C ARG A 63 -26.43 16.94 5.67
N ASP A 64 -26.47 18.11 6.27
CA ASP A 64 -25.84 18.42 7.56
C ASP A 64 -24.31 18.31 7.55
N ALA A 65 -23.70 18.13 6.37
CA ALA A 65 -22.26 18.22 6.19
C ALA A 65 -21.84 19.70 6.05
N GLU A 66 -20.62 20.00 6.50
CA GLU A 66 -20.06 21.35 6.48
C GLU A 66 -18.65 21.35 5.87
N PRO A 67 -18.24 22.45 5.19
CA PRO A 67 -16.85 22.61 4.78
C PRO A 67 -15.97 22.85 6.01
N ALA A 68 -14.82 22.19 6.06
CA ALA A 68 -13.83 22.37 7.10
C ALA A 68 -12.43 22.49 6.51
N ALA A 69 -11.52 23.13 7.23
CA ALA A 69 -10.12 23.26 6.83
C ALA A 69 -9.19 23.15 8.03
N VAL A 70 -8.09 22.42 7.86
CA VAL A 70 -7.03 22.27 8.86
C VAL A 70 -5.68 22.20 8.14
N GLY A 71 -4.75 23.08 8.54
CA GLY A 71 -3.35 23.01 8.07
C GLY A 71 -3.16 23.06 6.55
N GLY A 72 -4.06 23.77 5.84
CA GLY A 72 -4.04 23.85 4.37
C GLY A 72 -4.82 22.75 3.65
N LEU A 73 -5.38 21.77 4.36
CA LEU A 73 -6.31 20.79 3.82
C LEU A 73 -7.74 21.25 4.02
N GLU A 74 -8.51 21.24 2.93
CA GLU A 74 -9.96 21.41 2.94
C GLU A 74 -10.63 20.05 2.85
N PHE A 75 -11.67 19.82 3.64
CA PHE A 75 -12.41 18.56 3.66
C PHE A 75 -13.88 18.77 4.02
N VAL A 76 -14.67 17.72 3.85
CA VAL A 76 -16.08 17.69 4.25
C VAL A 76 -16.18 17.08 5.64
N ASP A 77 -16.66 17.86 6.59
CA ASP A 77 -16.93 17.42 7.94
C ASP A 77 -18.37 16.98 8.12
N HIS A 78 -18.59 15.96 8.94
CA HIS A 78 -19.92 15.47 9.27
C HIS A 78 -19.91 14.78 10.63
N ALA A 79 -20.97 14.98 11.42
CA ALA A 79 -21.06 14.45 12.78
C ALA A 79 -21.04 12.90 12.87
N GLU A 80 -21.42 12.20 11.81
CA GLU A 80 -21.41 10.74 11.76
C GLU A 80 -20.04 10.13 11.42
N ARG A 81 -19.04 10.97 11.10
CA ARG A 81 -17.66 10.50 10.83
C ARG A 81 -16.60 11.37 11.51
N PRO A 82 -16.64 11.46 12.85
CA PRO A 82 -15.71 12.28 13.63
C PRO A 82 -14.24 11.84 13.47
N ALA A 83 -13.98 10.60 13.07
CA ALA A 83 -12.63 10.12 12.82
C ALA A 83 -11.95 10.84 11.65
N VAL A 84 -12.72 11.32 10.65
CA VAL A 84 -12.18 12.13 9.55
C VAL A 84 -11.59 13.43 10.09
N ARG A 85 -12.36 14.20 10.87
CA ARG A 85 -11.89 15.44 11.49
C ARG A 85 -10.67 15.20 12.38
N SER A 86 -10.75 14.22 13.27
CA SER A 86 -9.65 13.88 14.19
C SER A 86 -8.35 13.53 13.45
N PHE A 87 -8.47 12.78 12.35
CA PHE A 87 -7.33 12.47 11.49
C PHE A 87 -6.74 13.72 10.85
N MET A 88 -7.57 14.58 10.25
CA MET A 88 -7.11 15.82 9.59
C MET A 88 -6.46 16.76 10.60
N GLU A 89 -7.02 16.94 11.79
CA GLU A 89 -6.45 17.76 12.86
C GLU A 89 -5.07 17.26 13.32
N THR A 90 -4.86 15.96 13.32
CA THR A 90 -3.60 15.36 13.79
C THR A 90 -2.54 15.27 12.70
N TRP A 91 -2.93 14.92 11.46
CA TRP A 91 -2.02 14.48 10.41
C TRP A 91 -2.00 15.37 9.17
N ALA A 92 -2.72 16.54 9.16
CA ALA A 92 -2.74 17.44 8.01
C ALA A 92 -1.34 17.83 7.53
N SER A 93 -0.42 18.16 8.44
CA SER A 93 0.93 18.61 8.09
C SER A 93 1.78 17.56 7.35
N ARG A 94 1.39 16.30 7.38
CA ARG A 94 2.05 15.17 6.67
C ARG A 94 1.15 14.57 5.59
N SER A 95 0.01 15.18 5.29
CA SER A 95 -1.01 14.70 4.37
C SER A 95 -1.10 15.56 3.12
N LEU A 96 -1.14 14.92 1.96
CA LEU A 96 -1.42 15.50 0.66
C LEU A 96 -2.73 14.90 0.13
N VAL A 97 -3.67 15.76 -0.26
CA VAL A 97 -4.90 15.33 -0.93
C VAL A 97 -4.79 15.66 -2.42
N LEU A 98 -4.95 14.64 -3.26
CA LEU A 98 -5.08 14.80 -4.70
C LEU A 98 -6.58 14.82 -5.04
N LYS A 99 -7.06 15.92 -5.64
CA LYS A 99 -8.46 16.09 -6.08
C LYS A 99 -8.57 16.03 -7.60
N GLY A 100 -9.65 15.45 -8.10
CA GLY A 100 -9.90 15.39 -9.54
C GLY A 100 -8.94 14.47 -10.29
N VAL A 101 -8.48 13.40 -9.65
CA VAL A 101 -7.60 12.39 -10.27
C VAL A 101 -8.37 11.65 -11.35
N LEU A 102 -7.92 11.76 -12.59
CA LEU A 102 -8.52 11.09 -13.74
C LEU A 102 -8.14 9.63 -13.80
N VAL A 103 -9.15 8.77 -13.77
CA VAL A 103 -9.05 7.34 -14.10
C VAL A 103 -9.93 7.10 -15.32
N PRO A 104 -9.37 6.98 -16.52
CA PRO A 104 -10.15 7.07 -17.77
C PRO A 104 -10.99 5.82 -18.06
N SER A 105 -11.82 5.42 -17.12
CA SER A 105 -12.77 4.32 -17.20
C SER A 105 -13.87 4.49 -16.15
N VAL A 106 -14.93 3.72 -16.26
CA VAL A 106 -16.01 3.57 -15.26
C VAL A 106 -16.31 2.09 -14.98
N ALA A 107 -15.45 1.19 -15.45
CA ALA A 107 -15.54 -0.24 -15.16
C ALA A 107 -14.52 -0.59 -14.06
N HIS A 108 -14.98 -1.11 -12.94
CA HIS A 108 -14.17 -1.37 -11.74
C HIS A 108 -12.83 -2.02 -12.03
N GLU A 109 -12.81 -3.15 -12.76
CA GLU A 109 -11.57 -3.89 -13.04
C GLU A 109 -10.56 -3.06 -13.86
N ASN A 110 -11.05 -2.29 -14.85
CA ASN A 110 -10.20 -1.41 -15.65
C ASN A 110 -9.70 -0.22 -14.82
N CYS A 111 -10.57 0.39 -14.03
CA CYS A 111 -10.20 1.50 -13.15
C CYS A 111 -9.16 1.06 -12.13
N LEU A 112 -9.37 -0.09 -11.49
CA LEU A 112 -8.44 -0.63 -10.52
C LEU A 112 -7.04 -0.88 -11.14
N ARG A 113 -7.01 -1.47 -12.33
CA ARG A 113 -5.76 -1.65 -13.07
C ARG A 113 -5.10 -0.32 -13.42
N LEU A 114 -5.86 0.64 -13.94
CA LEU A 114 -5.37 1.98 -14.25
C LEU A 114 -4.78 2.68 -13.02
N CYS A 115 -5.48 2.65 -11.89
CA CYS A 115 -5.00 3.25 -10.64
C CYS A 115 -3.70 2.62 -10.12
N MET A 116 -3.54 1.31 -10.33
CA MET A 116 -2.40 0.58 -9.77
C MET A 116 -1.22 0.43 -10.73
N THR A 117 -1.45 0.56 -12.05
CA THR A 117 -0.41 0.31 -13.07
C THR A 117 -0.30 1.42 -14.12
N GLY A 118 -1.17 2.44 -14.11
CA GLY A 118 -1.23 3.51 -15.13
C GLY A 118 -1.72 3.06 -16.51
N THR A 119 -2.07 1.79 -16.69
CA THR A 119 -2.43 1.23 -18.00
C THR A 119 -3.44 0.09 -17.88
N THR A 120 -4.15 -0.22 -18.96
CA THR A 120 -5.03 -1.39 -19.06
C THR A 120 -4.33 -2.66 -19.54
N ARG A 121 -3.02 -2.62 -19.79
CA ARG A 121 -2.25 -3.78 -20.23
C ARG A 121 -2.27 -4.88 -19.17
N GLN A 122 -2.45 -6.14 -19.60
CA GLN A 122 -2.58 -7.28 -18.70
C GLN A 122 -1.23 -7.69 -18.05
N ASP A 123 -0.13 -7.35 -18.67
CA ASP A 123 1.24 -7.67 -18.25
C ASP A 123 1.91 -6.56 -17.43
N ALA A 124 1.24 -5.41 -17.25
CA ALA A 124 1.78 -4.30 -16.46
C ALA A 124 1.84 -4.62 -14.96
N SER A 125 2.92 -4.18 -14.33
CA SER A 125 3.13 -4.34 -12.89
C SER A 125 2.57 -3.15 -12.11
N ASP A 126 2.05 -3.42 -10.91
CA ASP A 126 1.61 -2.36 -9.99
C ASP A 126 2.81 -1.63 -9.35
N TRP A 127 2.55 -0.43 -8.82
CA TRP A 127 3.57 0.44 -8.22
C TRP A 127 4.33 -0.23 -7.08
N GLY A 128 3.64 -0.98 -6.23
CA GLY A 128 4.25 -1.73 -5.13
C GLY A 128 5.15 -2.85 -5.63
N ALA A 129 4.73 -3.57 -6.69
CA ALA A 129 5.51 -4.63 -7.31
C ALA A 129 6.78 -4.07 -7.98
N ILE A 130 6.68 -2.95 -8.70
CA ILE A 130 7.84 -2.28 -9.33
C ILE A 130 8.82 -1.79 -8.25
N ALA A 131 8.32 -1.04 -7.25
CA ALA A 131 9.15 -0.52 -6.18
C ALA A 131 9.87 -1.64 -5.42
N ALA A 132 9.17 -2.74 -5.12
CA ALA A 132 9.73 -3.90 -4.47
C ALA A 132 10.72 -4.68 -5.34
N GLY A 133 10.44 -4.80 -6.64
CA GLY A 133 11.27 -5.57 -7.56
C GLY A 133 12.58 -4.87 -7.93
N VAL A 134 12.54 -3.54 -8.10
CA VAL A 134 13.71 -2.76 -8.54
C VAL A 134 14.63 -2.40 -7.38
N VAL A 135 14.08 -1.99 -6.24
CA VAL A 135 14.87 -1.43 -5.11
C VAL A 135 14.70 -2.23 -3.82
N GLY A 136 13.74 -3.15 -3.76
CA GLY A 136 13.44 -3.96 -2.58
C GLY A 136 13.93 -5.40 -2.64
N ALA A 137 14.84 -5.74 -3.56
CA ALA A 137 15.30 -7.11 -3.79
C ALA A 137 15.95 -7.78 -2.55
N ASP A 138 16.53 -6.97 -1.66
CA ASP A 138 17.21 -7.44 -0.45
C ASP A 138 16.25 -7.79 0.71
N PHE A 139 14.97 -7.38 0.60
CA PHE A 139 13.96 -7.74 1.60
C PHE A 139 13.52 -9.21 1.46
N ALA A 140 13.23 -9.86 2.58
CA ALA A 140 12.78 -11.26 2.57
C ALA A 140 11.41 -11.43 1.87
N LEU A 141 10.51 -10.47 2.08
CA LEU A 141 9.21 -10.35 1.42
C LEU A 141 9.07 -8.94 0.84
N PRO A 142 9.71 -8.63 -0.29
CA PRO A 142 9.81 -7.26 -0.80
C PRO A 142 8.47 -6.54 -0.92
N HIS A 143 7.43 -7.21 -1.41
CA HIS A 143 6.06 -6.72 -1.41
C HIS A 143 5.12 -7.77 -0.84
N VAL A 144 4.43 -7.45 0.23
CA VAL A 144 3.40 -8.30 0.80
C VAL A 144 2.02 -7.73 0.55
N VAL A 145 1.14 -8.55 -0.01
CA VAL A 145 -0.27 -8.24 -0.20
C VAL A 145 -1.05 -8.93 0.92
N ALA A 146 -1.38 -8.18 1.97
CA ALA A 146 -2.19 -8.69 3.07
C ALA A 146 -3.64 -8.92 2.64
N ALA A 147 -4.16 -7.99 1.85
CA ALA A 147 -5.47 -8.09 1.22
C ALA A 147 -5.54 -7.19 -0.03
N GLY A 148 -6.56 -7.39 -0.86
CA GLY A 148 -6.82 -6.57 -2.03
C GLY A 148 -6.15 -7.06 -3.32
N PRO A 149 -6.15 -6.20 -4.34
CA PRO A 149 -5.61 -6.52 -5.66
C PRO A 149 -4.08 -6.49 -5.69
N SER A 150 -3.51 -7.15 -6.66
CA SER A 150 -2.10 -7.02 -7.04
C SER A 150 -1.91 -7.44 -8.49
N TYR A 151 -1.09 -6.69 -9.17
CA TYR A 151 -0.69 -6.92 -10.57
C TYR A 151 0.84 -7.03 -10.62
N PRO A 152 1.39 -8.18 -10.27
CA PRO A 152 2.84 -8.30 -10.12
C PRO A 152 3.62 -8.24 -11.45
N GLY A 153 2.98 -8.53 -12.60
CA GLY A 153 3.63 -8.53 -13.88
C GLY A 153 4.94 -9.34 -13.89
N GLU A 154 6.01 -8.73 -14.37
CA GLU A 154 7.35 -9.34 -14.38
C GLU A 154 7.98 -9.47 -12.98
N PHE A 155 7.47 -8.75 -11.98
CA PHE A 155 7.98 -8.78 -10.60
C PHE A 155 7.31 -9.84 -9.72
N GLY A 156 6.65 -10.84 -10.30
CA GLY A 156 5.93 -11.88 -9.54
C GLY A 156 6.77 -12.60 -8.48
N ALA A 157 8.09 -12.72 -8.68
CA ALA A 157 8.99 -13.30 -7.69
C ALA A 157 9.22 -12.43 -6.44
N PHE A 158 8.81 -11.16 -6.46
CA PHE A 158 8.97 -10.21 -5.36
C PHE A 158 7.65 -9.92 -4.63
N VAL A 159 6.54 -10.48 -5.11
CA VAL A 159 5.20 -10.26 -4.53
C VAL A 159 4.71 -11.54 -3.84
N THR A 160 4.35 -11.41 -2.57
CA THR A 160 3.83 -12.51 -1.76
C THR A 160 2.46 -12.13 -1.22
N ARG A 161 1.46 -13.01 -1.37
CA ARG A 161 0.14 -12.87 -0.75
C ARG A 161 0.10 -13.65 0.56
N THR A 162 -0.48 -13.05 1.61
CA THR A 162 -0.71 -13.80 2.86
C THR A 162 -1.75 -14.89 2.66
N GLY A 163 -2.68 -14.67 1.72
CA GLY A 163 -3.76 -15.61 1.39
C GLY A 163 -4.89 -15.63 2.44
N THR A 164 -6.11 -15.83 2.00
CA THR A 164 -7.30 -15.97 2.87
C THR A 164 -7.33 -17.29 3.63
N SER A 165 -6.52 -18.25 3.24
CA SER A 165 -6.44 -19.62 3.81
C SER A 165 -5.17 -19.87 4.62
N GLY A 166 -4.46 -18.84 5.04
CA GLY A 166 -3.27 -18.99 5.88
C GLY A 166 -2.08 -19.65 5.17
N GLN A 167 -1.93 -19.44 3.85
CA GLN A 167 -0.86 -20.08 3.07
C GLN A 167 0.53 -19.64 3.53
N LEU A 168 0.73 -18.33 3.79
CA LEU A 168 2.01 -17.85 4.28
C LEU A 168 2.33 -18.37 5.69
N PRO A 169 1.42 -18.30 6.69
CA PRO A 169 1.63 -18.96 7.97
C PRO A 169 1.96 -20.44 7.84
N ALA A 170 1.19 -21.20 7.06
CA ALA A 170 1.42 -22.64 6.84
C ALA A 170 2.78 -22.93 6.20
N LEU A 171 3.27 -22.06 5.31
CA LEU A 171 4.61 -22.18 4.74
C LEU A 171 5.69 -21.90 5.79
N LEU A 172 5.48 -20.94 6.68
CA LEU A 172 6.45 -20.52 7.67
C LEU A 172 6.55 -21.49 8.87
N ASP A 173 5.43 -22.01 9.34
CA ASP A 173 5.38 -22.97 10.47
C ASP A 173 5.59 -24.41 10.03
N GLY A 174 5.65 -24.66 8.71
CA GLY A 174 5.80 -25.99 8.12
C GLY A 174 4.52 -26.82 8.16
N SER A 175 3.37 -26.22 8.50
CA SER A 175 2.08 -26.88 8.32
C SER A 175 1.75 -26.97 6.84
N ILE A 176 1.25 -28.12 6.42
CA ILE A 176 0.79 -28.30 5.05
C ILE A 176 -0.72 -28.09 5.08
N LEU A 177 -1.22 -27.20 4.20
CA LEU A 177 -2.65 -27.01 4.03
C LEU A 177 -3.26 -28.37 3.64
N ASP A 178 -4.03 -28.94 4.53
CA ASP A 178 -4.70 -30.22 4.30
C ASP A 178 -5.95 -29.98 3.43
N TRP A 179 -5.80 -30.26 2.14
CA TRP A 179 -6.90 -30.22 1.17
C TRP A 179 -7.55 -31.60 1.00
N SER A 180 -7.07 -32.61 1.72
CA SER A 180 -7.54 -33.98 1.65
C SER A 180 -7.67 -34.57 3.05
N ASP A 181 -8.51 -35.60 3.20
CA ASP A 181 -8.64 -36.39 4.44
C ASP A 181 -7.37 -37.21 4.79
N VAL A 182 -6.28 -37.00 4.11
CA VAL A 182 -5.01 -37.68 4.35
C VAL A 182 -4.15 -36.81 5.26
N ALA A 183 -3.92 -37.25 6.48
CA ALA A 183 -3.03 -36.58 7.41
C ALA A 183 -1.60 -36.48 6.82
N VAL A 184 -1.15 -35.24 6.58
CA VAL A 184 0.22 -34.97 6.14
C VAL A 184 1.07 -34.65 7.34
N THR A 185 2.13 -35.45 7.57
CA THR A 185 3.06 -35.23 8.68
C THR A 185 4.18 -34.29 8.24
N ALA A 186 4.25 -33.11 8.86
CA ALA A 186 5.36 -32.18 8.67
C ALA A 186 6.69 -32.80 9.14
N PRO A 187 7.83 -32.49 8.52
CA PRO A 187 9.14 -32.90 9.00
C PRO A 187 9.38 -32.41 10.43
N SER A 188 10.06 -33.22 11.25
CA SER A 188 10.52 -32.72 12.54
C SER A 188 11.55 -31.58 12.35
N SER A 189 11.67 -30.66 13.32
CA SER A 189 12.63 -29.54 13.26
C SER A 189 14.08 -30.02 12.99
N ARG A 190 14.44 -31.21 13.47
CA ARG A 190 15.75 -31.82 13.18
C ARG A 190 15.85 -32.25 11.70
N ALA A 191 14.82 -32.86 11.16
CA ALA A 191 14.79 -33.27 9.75
C ALA A 191 14.83 -32.03 8.84
N GLU A 192 14.07 -31.02 9.16
CA GLU A 192 14.04 -29.75 8.45
C GLU A 192 15.42 -29.07 8.43
N THR A 193 16.10 -28.99 9.58
CA THR A 193 17.47 -28.47 9.66
C THR A 193 18.45 -29.24 8.78
N ILE A 194 18.32 -30.58 8.69
CA ILE A 194 19.17 -31.41 7.82
C ILE A 194 18.86 -31.12 6.36
N MET A 195 17.57 -30.99 5.98
CA MET A 195 17.15 -30.64 4.63
C MET A 195 17.67 -29.28 4.20
N ASP A 196 17.55 -28.25 5.04
CA ASP A 196 18.05 -26.89 4.76
C ASP A 196 19.56 -26.88 4.55
N ARG A 197 20.34 -27.59 5.39
CA ARG A 197 21.80 -27.74 5.20
C ARG A 197 22.16 -28.45 3.91
N TYR A 198 21.41 -29.50 3.56
CA TYR A 198 21.61 -30.22 2.30
C TYR A 198 21.32 -29.32 1.10
N LEU A 199 20.19 -28.61 1.10
CA LEU A 199 19.82 -27.66 0.03
C LEU A 199 20.87 -26.56 -0.13
N ALA A 200 21.28 -25.93 0.97
CA ALA A 200 22.33 -24.90 0.94
C ALA A 200 23.66 -25.45 0.36
N SER A 201 24.02 -26.69 0.70
CA SER A 201 25.19 -27.36 0.13
C SER A 201 25.06 -27.61 -1.37
N ARG A 202 23.90 -28.06 -1.83
CA ARG A 202 23.61 -28.32 -3.24
C ARG A 202 23.62 -27.04 -4.06
N LEU A 203 23.01 -25.96 -3.55
CA LEU A 203 22.98 -24.66 -4.21
C LEU A 203 24.40 -24.08 -4.37
N ARG A 204 25.23 -24.17 -3.32
CA ARG A 204 26.65 -23.76 -3.43
C ARG A 204 27.40 -24.59 -4.45
N ALA A 205 27.21 -25.91 -4.47
CA ALA A 205 27.86 -26.79 -5.46
C ALA A 205 27.44 -26.45 -6.88
N TRP A 206 26.15 -26.21 -7.10
CA TRP A 206 25.62 -25.78 -8.41
C TRP A 206 26.23 -24.46 -8.84
N ASN A 207 26.13 -23.40 -8.01
CA ASN A 207 26.66 -22.08 -8.34
C ASN A 207 28.17 -22.09 -8.65
N ASN A 208 28.94 -23.01 -8.01
CA ASN A 208 30.37 -23.18 -8.30
C ASN A 208 30.66 -23.94 -9.60
N GLN A 209 29.70 -24.70 -10.12
CA GLN A 209 29.89 -25.53 -11.34
C GLN A 209 29.38 -24.83 -12.60
N VAL A 210 28.51 -23.84 -12.48
CA VAL A 210 27.85 -23.18 -13.61
C VAL A 210 28.62 -21.92 -13.99
N ALA A 211 29.20 -21.93 -15.18
CA ALA A 211 30.04 -20.84 -15.70
C ALA A 211 29.25 -19.91 -16.65
N GLY A 212 28.19 -19.27 -16.16
CA GLY A 212 27.45 -18.23 -16.90
C GLY A 212 26.14 -18.69 -17.56
N GLY A 213 25.36 -17.73 -18.05
CA GLY A 213 24.09 -17.95 -18.74
C GLY A 213 22.88 -18.16 -17.86
N ARG A 214 21.82 -18.73 -18.43
CA ARG A 214 20.51 -18.95 -17.78
C ARG A 214 20.61 -19.75 -16.48
N ASP A 215 21.49 -20.74 -16.43
CA ASP A 215 21.63 -21.61 -15.26
C ASP A 215 22.25 -20.89 -14.07
N THR A 216 23.13 -19.89 -14.30
CA THR A 216 23.65 -19.01 -13.25
C THR A 216 22.55 -18.16 -12.65
N ILE A 217 21.65 -17.58 -13.48
CA ILE A 217 20.52 -16.78 -13.05
C ILE A 217 19.57 -17.62 -12.19
N LEU A 218 19.25 -18.85 -12.64
CA LEU A 218 18.40 -19.78 -11.89
C LEU A 218 19.05 -20.20 -10.56
N GLY A 219 20.34 -20.48 -10.56
CA GLY A 219 21.08 -20.84 -9.34
C GLY A 219 21.08 -19.71 -8.30
N GLN A 220 21.29 -18.47 -8.74
CA GLN A 220 21.22 -17.28 -7.89
C GLN A 220 19.81 -17.05 -7.35
N ALA A 221 18.78 -17.16 -8.19
CA ALA A 221 17.39 -17.02 -7.78
C ALA A 221 17.00 -18.08 -6.73
N HIS A 222 17.43 -19.33 -6.90
CA HIS A 222 17.23 -20.39 -5.91
C HIS A 222 17.95 -20.13 -4.59
N ALA A 223 19.18 -19.64 -4.63
CA ALA A 223 19.94 -19.29 -3.41
C ALA A 223 19.24 -18.16 -2.66
N THR A 224 18.85 -17.10 -3.35
CA THR A 224 18.09 -15.98 -2.76
C THR A 224 16.77 -16.45 -2.14
N ALA A 225 16.02 -17.29 -2.84
CA ALA A 225 14.75 -17.83 -2.31
C ALA A 225 14.96 -18.69 -1.05
N HIS A 226 16.03 -19.48 -1.02
CA HIS A 226 16.39 -20.29 0.14
C HIS A 226 16.79 -19.40 1.34
N ASP A 227 17.61 -18.38 1.14
CA ASP A 227 18.04 -17.46 2.19
C ASP A 227 16.85 -16.66 2.75
N ARG A 228 15.93 -16.20 1.89
CA ARG A 228 14.66 -15.59 2.30
C ARG A 228 13.82 -16.52 3.15
N ALA A 229 13.67 -17.78 2.73
CA ALA A 229 12.92 -18.78 3.49
C ALA A 229 13.53 -19.02 4.88
N LEU A 230 14.86 -19.07 5.01
CA LEU A 230 15.53 -19.21 6.31
C LEU A 230 15.29 -17.98 7.20
N THR A 231 15.34 -16.76 6.65
CA THR A 231 15.02 -15.53 7.37
C THR A 231 13.60 -15.57 7.92
N LEU A 232 12.62 -15.92 7.07
CA LEU A 232 11.22 -16.02 7.46
C LEU A 232 10.96 -17.07 8.54
N LYS A 233 11.60 -18.24 8.43
CA LYS A 233 11.53 -19.29 9.49
C LYS A 233 12.00 -18.77 10.85
N GLY A 234 13.02 -17.92 10.87
CA GLY A 234 13.51 -17.28 12.10
C GLY A 234 12.53 -16.30 12.73
N LEU A 235 11.60 -15.75 11.94
CA LEU A 235 10.64 -14.75 12.38
C LEU A 235 9.25 -15.32 12.73
N ARG A 236 8.97 -16.58 12.41
CA ARG A 236 7.64 -17.19 12.53
C ARG A 236 7.01 -17.12 13.94
N GLU A 237 7.83 -17.10 14.98
CA GLU A 237 7.36 -17.03 16.37
C GLU A 237 7.12 -15.58 16.84
N ILE A 238 7.57 -14.60 16.07
CA ILE A 238 7.60 -13.19 16.44
C ILE A 238 6.48 -12.41 15.75
N VAL A 239 6.17 -12.76 14.51
CA VAL A 239 5.18 -12.07 13.69
C VAL A 239 3.89 -12.87 13.64
N ASN A 240 2.77 -12.20 13.90
CA ASN A 240 1.47 -12.81 13.66
C ASN A 240 1.15 -12.77 12.15
N TRP A 241 1.53 -13.83 11.45
CA TRP A 241 1.31 -13.99 10.02
C TRP A 241 -0.10 -14.48 9.67
N SER A 242 -1.02 -14.48 10.63
CA SER A 242 -2.39 -14.93 10.38
C SER A 242 -2.96 -14.08 9.24
N GLY A 243 -3.44 -14.72 8.20
CA GLY A 243 -4.19 -14.09 7.13
C GLY A 243 -5.41 -13.41 7.72
N SER A 244 -5.37 -12.08 7.80
CA SER A 244 -6.32 -11.29 8.53
C SER A 244 -7.58 -11.07 7.72
N SER A 245 -8.72 -11.07 8.39
CA SER A 245 -10.00 -10.69 7.80
C SER A 245 -10.33 -9.21 8.07
N GLY A 246 -9.78 -8.59 9.11
CA GLY A 246 -10.08 -7.24 9.55
C GLY A 246 -9.01 -6.21 9.15
N PHE A 247 -9.42 -4.96 8.88
CA PHE A 247 -8.49 -3.90 8.50
C PHE A 247 -7.48 -3.59 9.62
N GLY A 248 -7.91 -3.61 10.88
CA GLY A 248 -7.03 -3.40 12.03
C GLY A 248 -5.90 -4.45 12.14
N GLU A 249 -6.22 -5.72 11.87
CA GLU A 249 -5.23 -6.79 11.85
C GLU A 249 -4.26 -6.66 10.66
N GLN A 250 -4.76 -6.24 9.50
CA GLN A 250 -3.91 -5.92 8.35
C GLN A 250 -2.93 -4.78 8.68
N VAL A 251 -3.38 -3.76 9.41
CA VAL A 251 -2.53 -2.66 9.90
C VAL A 251 -1.43 -3.19 10.82
N ASP A 252 -1.79 -4.02 11.82
CA ASP A 252 -0.80 -4.59 12.73
C ASP A 252 0.24 -5.44 12.01
N PHE A 253 -0.21 -6.26 11.06
CA PHE A 253 0.67 -7.04 10.19
C PHE A 253 1.61 -6.15 9.36
N ALA A 254 1.11 -5.06 8.76
CA ALA A 254 1.92 -4.13 7.98
C ALA A 254 3.03 -3.51 8.85
N ILE A 255 2.68 -3.04 10.05
CA ILE A 255 3.64 -2.47 11.00
C ILE A 255 4.72 -3.49 11.37
N ASP A 256 4.35 -4.73 11.67
CA ASP A 256 5.31 -5.78 12.01
C ASP A 256 6.24 -6.09 10.82
N ALA A 257 5.70 -6.22 9.60
CA ALA A 257 6.48 -6.50 8.40
C ALA A 257 7.49 -5.38 8.07
N LEU A 258 7.08 -4.11 8.25
CA LEU A 258 7.94 -2.95 8.01
C LEU A 258 8.99 -2.79 9.13
N ALA A 259 8.59 -2.92 10.39
CA ALA A 259 9.47 -2.74 11.56
C ALA A 259 10.57 -3.80 11.65
N LEU A 260 10.27 -5.03 11.23
CA LEU A 260 11.25 -6.11 11.16
C LEU A 260 12.13 -6.03 9.91
N GLY A 261 11.90 -5.07 9.03
CA GLY A 261 12.66 -4.92 7.80
C GLY A 261 12.51 -6.10 6.84
N VAL A 262 11.40 -6.84 6.90
CA VAL A 262 11.17 -7.97 5.98
C VAL A 262 10.44 -7.55 4.71
N SER A 263 9.74 -6.41 4.74
CA SER A 263 9.02 -5.88 3.58
C SER A 263 9.35 -4.42 3.34
N ARG A 264 9.38 -4.03 2.08
CA ARG A 264 9.44 -2.65 1.62
C ARG A 264 8.04 -2.10 1.32
N CYS A 265 7.21 -2.92 0.68
CA CYS A 265 5.87 -2.55 0.28
C CYS A 265 4.84 -3.49 0.91
N VAL A 266 3.73 -2.93 1.41
CA VAL A 266 2.60 -3.70 1.92
C VAL A 266 1.33 -3.17 1.30
N THR A 267 0.49 -4.05 0.73
CA THR A 267 -0.84 -3.71 0.24
C THR A 267 -1.90 -4.21 1.20
N LEU A 268 -2.75 -3.30 1.63
CA LEU A 268 -3.92 -3.51 2.47
C LEU A 268 -5.18 -3.21 1.66
N SER A 269 -6.29 -3.77 2.07
CA SER A 269 -7.59 -3.42 1.49
C SER A 269 -8.61 -3.22 2.58
N PHE A 270 -9.37 -2.15 2.43
CA PHE A 270 -10.48 -1.86 3.31
C PHE A 270 -11.81 -2.00 2.56
N SER A 271 -12.74 -2.73 3.18
CA SER A 271 -14.14 -2.77 2.79
C SER A 271 -14.97 -3.07 4.04
N HIS A 272 -15.95 -2.24 4.34
CA HIS A 272 -16.89 -2.43 5.44
C HIS A 272 -18.28 -2.79 4.91
N ASN A 273 -18.99 -1.81 4.31
CA ASN A 273 -20.30 -2.02 3.70
C ASN A 273 -20.24 -2.08 2.16
N GLY A 274 -19.02 -2.06 1.58
CA GLY A 274 -18.80 -1.86 0.15
C GLY A 274 -18.85 -0.38 -0.25
N TRP A 275 -18.02 -0.02 -1.21
CA TRP A 275 -17.96 1.36 -1.73
C TRP A 275 -18.85 1.58 -2.96
N ASP A 276 -19.39 0.51 -3.55
CA ASP A 276 -20.22 0.56 -4.76
C ASP A 276 -21.68 0.93 -4.42
N THR A 277 -21.89 2.20 -4.11
CA THR A 277 -23.12 2.72 -3.51
C THR A 277 -24.11 3.29 -4.53
N HIS A 278 -24.61 2.43 -5.40
CA HIS A 278 -25.70 2.77 -6.34
C HIS A 278 -27.05 3.08 -5.67
N VAL A 279 -27.14 2.81 -4.38
CA VAL A 279 -28.28 3.14 -3.50
C VAL A 279 -27.75 3.58 -2.13
N TYR A 280 -28.47 4.49 -1.46
CA TYR A 280 -28.14 4.96 -0.10
C TYR A 280 -26.70 5.42 0.07
N ASN A 281 -26.19 6.22 -0.88
CA ASN A 281 -24.79 6.65 -0.93
C ASN A 281 -24.32 7.30 0.37
N ASP A 282 -25.08 8.25 0.90
CA ASP A 282 -24.68 9.02 2.07
C ASP A 282 -24.46 8.12 3.29
N LEU A 283 -25.40 7.20 3.53
CA LEU A 283 -25.34 6.27 4.65
C LEU A 283 -24.10 5.37 4.58
N TYR A 284 -23.93 4.68 3.45
CA TYR A 284 -22.85 3.68 3.34
C TYR A 284 -21.48 4.32 3.21
N GLN A 285 -21.37 5.41 2.44
CA GLN A 285 -20.09 6.12 2.30
C GLN A 285 -19.66 6.74 3.66
N SER A 286 -20.58 7.35 4.40
CA SER A 286 -20.30 7.93 5.70
C SER A 286 -19.76 6.90 6.69
N GLN A 287 -20.45 5.76 6.81
CA GLN A 287 -20.02 4.65 7.67
C GLN A 287 -18.65 4.08 7.25
N ASN A 288 -18.43 3.91 5.94
CA ASN A 288 -17.18 3.41 5.42
C ASN A 288 -16.02 4.37 5.70
N PHE A 289 -16.20 5.67 5.49
CA PHE A 289 -15.18 6.66 5.79
C PHE A 289 -14.87 6.76 7.28
N GLU A 290 -15.88 6.68 8.16
CA GLU A 290 -15.64 6.66 9.61
C GLU A 290 -14.70 5.50 10.01
N VAL A 291 -15.03 4.27 9.59
CA VAL A 291 -14.22 3.09 9.94
C VAL A 291 -12.85 3.11 9.25
N LEU A 292 -12.78 3.58 7.99
CA LEU A 292 -11.53 3.73 7.27
C LEU A 292 -10.59 4.70 8.01
N PHE A 293 -11.09 5.88 8.39
CA PHE A 293 -10.25 6.89 9.05
C PHE A 293 -9.85 6.51 10.47
N GLN A 294 -10.66 5.74 11.20
CA GLN A 294 -10.22 5.10 12.45
C GLN A 294 -9.02 4.18 12.22
N GLY A 295 -9.08 3.36 11.18
CA GLY A 295 -7.98 2.46 10.83
C GLY A 295 -6.74 3.20 10.31
N LEU A 296 -6.91 4.28 9.53
CA LEU A 296 -5.80 5.13 9.06
C LEU A 296 -5.12 5.86 10.21
N ALA A 297 -5.89 6.42 11.16
CA ALA A 297 -5.32 7.02 12.36
C ALA A 297 -4.47 6.02 13.13
N ARG A 298 -5.00 4.80 13.36
CA ARG A 298 -4.22 3.72 13.97
C ARG A 298 -2.93 3.41 13.20
N LEU A 299 -3.00 3.32 11.87
CA LEU A 299 -1.83 3.04 11.02
C LEU A 299 -0.74 4.10 11.20
N VAL A 300 -1.08 5.40 11.05
CA VAL A 300 -0.10 6.48 11.15
C VAL A 300 0.40 6.68 12.58
N ASP A 301 -0.44 6.48 13.61
CA ASP A 301 -0.01 6.50 15.01
C ASP A 301 1.01 5.38 15.31
N LEU A 302 0.77 4.18 14.80
CA LEU A 302 1.71 3.07 14.94
C LEU A 302 3.01 3.32 14.17
N LEU A 303 2.94 3.90 12.96
CA LEU A 303 4.15 4.31 12.22
C LEU A 303 4.95 5.35 13.01
N ALA A 304 4.29 6.35 13.61
CA ALA A 304 4.94 7.42 14.37
C ALA A 304 5.52 6.96 15.73
N THR A 305 5.06 5.84 16.28
CA THR A 305 5.51 5.32 17.58
C THR A 305 6.38 4.08 17.50
N THR A 306 6.48 3.46 16.34
CA THR A 306 7.32 2.26 16.12
C THR A 306 8.71 2.69 15.64
N PRO A 307 9.80 2.17 16.25
CA PRO A 307 11.16 2.46 15.79
C PRO A 307 11.35 2.09 14.31
N GLY A 308 11.97 2.98 13.55
CA GLY A 308 12.35 2.78 12.18
C GLY A 308 13.55 1.83 12.02
N THR A 309 13.76 1.34 10.82
CA THR A 309 14.90 0.45 10.49
C THR A 309 16.18 1.24 10.21
N GLU A 310 16.05 2.51 9.81
CA GLU A 310 17.17 3.43 9.50
C GLU A 310 17.44 4.42 10.65
N GLY A 311 16.74 4.29 11.78
CA GLY A 311 16.70 5.24 12.90
C GLY A 311 15.43 6.08 12.86
N GLY A 312 15.14 6.82 13.94
CA GLY A 312 13.87 7.54 14.05
C GLY A 312 12.68 6.58 14.21
N THR A 313 11.58 6.89 13.56
CA THR A 313 10.34 6.10 13.56
C THR A 313 10.04 5.55 12.17
N LEU A 314 9.14 4.57 12.07
CA LEU A 314 8.67 4.09 10.76
C LEU A 314 8.00 5.19 9.95
N ALA A 315 7.39 6.20 10.57
CA ALA A 315 6.80 7.33 9.86
C ALA A 315 7.83 8.20 9.13
N ASP A 316 9.10 8.16 9.53
CA ASP A 316 10.20 8.91 8.89
C ASP A 316 10.76 8.19 7.66
N GLU A 317 10.28 6.99 7.37
CA GLU A 317 10.73 6.18 6.23
C GLU A 317 9.57 5.58 5.42
N THR A 318 8.30 5.92 5.74
CA THR A 318 7.12 5.30 5.13
C THR A 318 6.19 6.31 4.45
N VAL A 319 5.71 5.95 3.27
CA VAL A 319 4.63 6.63 2.55
C VAL A 319 3.39 5.74 2.56
N VAL A 320 2.27 6.29 3.01
CA VAL A 320 0.95 5.66 2.96
C VAL A 320 0.16 6.25 1.80
N VAL A 321 -0.31 5.42 0.90
CA VAL A 321 -1.12 5.80 -0.27
C VAL A 321 -2.50 5.20 -0.12
N VAL A 322 -3.52 6.04 0.02
CA VAL A 322 -4.91 5.63 0.18
C VAL A 322 -5.69 6.02 -1.07
N LEU A 323 -6.26 5.04 -1.73
CA LEU A 323 -6.92 5.24 -3.01
C LEU A 323 -8.20 4.42 -3.16
N SER A 324 -9.11 4.92 -3.99
CA SER A 324 -10.18 4.15 -4.61
C SER A 324 -10.06 4.26 -6.12
N GLU A 325 -10.46 3.22 -6.82
CA GLU A 325 -10.20 3.08 -8.25
C GLU A 325 -11.03 4.02 -9.13
N MET A 326 -12.10 4.61 -8.58
CA MET A 326 -12.94 5.62 -9.24
C MET A 326 -13.66 6.47 -8.21
N GLY A 327 -14.34 7.52 -8.66
CA GLY A 327 -15.27 8.32 -7.87
C GLY A 327 -16.72 7.96 -8.12
N ARG A 328 -17.61 8.84 -7.65
CA ARG A 328 -19.05 8.76 -7.83
C ARG A 328 -19.57 10.00 -8.54
N THR A 329 -20.66 9.87 -9.29
CA THR A 329 -21.33 11.01 -9.98
C THR A 329 -21.63 12.14 -8.99
N PRO A 330 -21.60 13.42 -9.46
CA PRO A 330 -21.86 14.56 -8.59
C PRO A 330 -23.27 14.54 -7.99
N GLN A 331 -24.25 13.99 -8.72
CA GLN A 331 -25.66 14.00 -8.33
C GLN A 331 -26.15 12.62 -7.90
N LEU A 332 -27.10 12.63 -6.96
CA LEU A 332 -27.82 11.45 -6.51
C LEU A 332 -28.78 10.96 -7.60
N ASN A 333 -28.85 9.66 -7.77
CA ASN A 333 -29.85 9.01 -8.60
C ASN A 333 -31.19 8.83 -7.82
N SER A 334 -32.21 8.26 -8.47
CA SER A 334 -33.53 8.06 -7.88
C SER A 334 -33.53 7.09 -6.68
N GLY A 335 -32.49 6.27 -6.50
CA GLY A 335 -32.28 5.37 -5.37
C GLY A 335 -31.48 5.98 -4.22
N GLN A 336 -31.24 7.31 -4.25
CA GLN A 336 -30.37 8.00 -3.29
C GLN A 336 -28.94 7.42 -3.31
N GLY A 337 -28.53 6.89 -4.44
CA GLY A 337 -27.17 6.41 -4.73
C GLY A 337 -26.47 7.33 -5.71
N LYS A 338 -25.23 7.01 -6.02
CA LYS A 338 -24.45 7.66 -7.06
C LYS A 338 -23.83 6.59 -7.97
N ASP A 339 -23.76 6.91 -9.27
CA ASP A 339 -23.18 6.02 -10.27
C ASP A 339 -21.68 6.25 -10.40
N HIS A 340 -21.02 5.47 -11.24
CA HIS A 340 -19.57 5.52 -11.44
C HIS A 340 -19.12 6.82 -12.09
N TRP A 341 -17.97 7.34 -11.64
CA TRP A 341 -17.38 8.57 -12.17
C TRP A 341 -15.88 8.41 -12.40
N PRO A 342 -15.32 8.91 -13.52
CA PRO A 342 -13.92 8.69 -13.86
C PRO A 342 -12.94 9.59 -13.09
N TYR A 343 -13.43 10.48 -12.24
CA TYR A 343 -12.60 11.35 -11.41
C TYR A 343 -12.76 10.99 -9.94
N THR A 344 -11.64 10.79 -9.27
CA THR A 344 -11.60 10.45 -7.85
C THR A 344 -10.67 11.39 -7.08
N SER A 345 -10.48 11.16 -5.80
CA SER A 345 -9.46 11.78 -4.97
C SER A 345 -8.57 10.69 -4.37
N MET A 346 -7.36 11.06 -3.98
CA MET A 346 -6.43 10.16 -3.27
C MET A 346 -5.83 10.90 -2.08
N LEU A 347 -5.43 10.15 -1.05
CA LEU A 347 -4.73 10.68 0.12
C LEU A 347 -3.34 10.04 0.18
N VAL A 348 -2.31 10.86 0.30
CA VAL A 348 -0.93 10.42 0.49
C VAL A 348 -0.40 11.02 1.79
N VAL A 349 0.18 10.18 2.66
CA VAL A 349 0.66 10.61 3.98
C VAL A 349 2.08 10.07 4.20
N GLY A 350 3.00 10.88 4.65
CA GLY A 350 4.29 10.37 5.14
C GLY A 350 5.52 11.06 4.61
N GLU A 351 6.61 10.32 4.60
CA GLU A 351 7.96 10.84 4.32
C GLU A 351 8.15 11.24 2.85
N GLY A 352 8.73 12.43 2.63
CA GLY A 352 8.99 12.96 1.30
C GLY A 352 7.75 13.46 0.56
N VAL A 353 6.61 13.55 1.27
CA VAL A 353 5.39 14.17 0.77
C VAL A 353 5.30 15.59 1.33
N THR A 354 5.11 16.58 0.46
CA THR A 354 4.82 17.94 0.91
C THR A 354 3.40 17.99 1.45
N GLY A 355 3.25 17.85 2.76
CA GLY A 355 1.96 17.80 3.42
C GLY A 355 1.33 19.19 3.65
N GLY A 356 0.11 19.20 4.19
CA GLY A 356 -0.66 20.41 4.45
C GLY A 356 -1.18 21.06 3.18
N ARG A 357 -1.38 20.30 2.11
CA ARG A 357 -1.81 20.85 0.81
C ARG A 357 -2.78 19.96 0.05
N VAL A 358 -3.49 20.60 -0.83
CA VAL A 358 -4.34 19.97 -1.85
C VAL A 358 -3.71 20.22 -3.22
N VAL A 359 -3.67 19.22 -4.08
CA VAL A 359 -3.31 19.33 -5.49
C VAL A 359 -4.53 19.03 -6.33
N GLY A 360 -4.80 19.91 -7.31
CA GLY A 360 -5.96 19.80 -8.19
C GLY A 360 -7.26 20.32 -7.58
N GLY A 361 -8.37 19.98 -8.20
CA GLY A 361 -9.71 20.45 -7.84
C GLY A 361 -10.73 19.96 -8.87
N TYR A 362 -11.97 20.36 -8.69
CA TYR A 362 -13.06 20.06 -9.60
C TYR A 362 -13.60 21.34 -10.27
N ASP A 363 -14.07 21.21 -11.51
CA ASP A 363 -14.80 22.27 -12.20
C ASP A 363 -16.31 22.23 -11.86
N ASN A 364 -17.09 23.12 -12.49
CA ASN A 364 -18.54 23.17 -12.27
C ASN A 364 -19.28 21.90 -12.72
N TYR A 365 -18.68 21.07 -13.55
CA TYR A 365 -19.23 19.78 -14.01
C TYR A 365 -18.69 18.59 -13.23
N TYR A 366 -17.90 18.87 -12.19
CA TYR A 366 -17.25 17.88 -11.35
C TYR A 366 -16.21 17.04 -12.13
N TYR A 367 -15.59 17.64 -13.16
CA TYR A 367 -14.38 17.09 -13.79
C TYR A 367 -13.14 17.60 -13.09
N GLY A 368 -12.08 16.81 -13.08
CA GLY A 368 -10.80 17.23 -12.52
C GLY A 368 -10.20 18.38 -13.32
N ARG A 369 -9.79 19.44 -12.62
CA ARG A 369 -9.11 20.59 -13.22
C ARG A 369 -7.64 20.26 -13.50
N PRO A 370 -7.08 20.73 -14.62
CA PRO A 370 -5.66 20.61 -14.90
C PRO A 370 -4.83 21.43 -13.90
N VAL A 371 -3.59 20.99 -13.68
CA VAL A 371 -2.67 21.63 -12.74
C VAL A 371 -1.31 21.90 -13.40
N ASP A 372 -0.61 22.90 -12.93
CA ASP A 372 0.83 22.97 -13.10
C ASP A 372 1.46 21.85 -12.23
N LEU A 373 2.05 20.85 -12.87
CA LEU A 373 2.61 19.68 -12.17
C LEU A 373 3.78 20.03 -11.26
N ALA A 374 4.47 21.15 -11.48
CA ALA A 374 5.59 21.59 -10.64
C ALA A 374 5.11 22.22 -9.32
N SER A 375 4.03 23.03 -9.37
CA SER A 375 3.47 23.68 -8.19
C SER A 375 2.29 22.94 -7.58
N GLY A 376 1.59 22.10 -8.37
CA GLY A 376 0.33 21.46 -7.98
C GLY A 376 -0.87 22.38 -7.95
N GLU A 377 -0.70 23.65 -8.32
CA GLU A 377 -1.78 24.64 -8.41
C GLU A 377 -2.61 24.41 -9.67
N VAL A 378 -3.91 24.73 -9.57
CA VAL A 378 -4.81 24.63 -10.72
C VAL A 378 -4.38 25.63 -11.80
N ASP A 379 -4.21 25.14 -13.02
CA ASP A 379 -3.89 25.92 -14.23
C ASP A 379 -4.76 25.47 -15.39
N ASP A 380 -5.88 26.15 -15.57
CA ASP A 380 -6.84 25.86 -16.65
C ASP A 380 -6.31 26.25 -18.06
N GLY A 381 -5.17 26.94 -18.13
CA GLY A 381 -4.59 27.41 -19.40
C GLY A 381 -3.60 26.44 -20.03
N THR A 382 -2.60 26.02 -19.25
CA THR A 382 -1.46 25.21 -19.72
C THR A 382 -1.19 23.98 -18.87
N GLY A 383 -1.98 23.78 -17.82
CA GLY A 383 -1.84 22.67 -16.90
C GLY A 383 -2.11 21.31 -17.53
N ALA A 384 -1.70 20.26 -16.83
CA ALA A 384 -1.93 18.88 -17.20
C ALA A 384 -2.96 18.22 -16.27
N ALA A 385 -3.66 17.21 -16.75
CA ALA A 385 -4.55 16.43 -15.90
C ALA A 385 -3.75 15.64 -14.85
N VAL A 386 -4.21 15.63 -13.61
CA VAL A 386 -3.74 14.69 -12.60
C VAL A 386 -4.37 13.34 -12.89
N SER A 387 -3.69 12.50 -13.64
CA SER A 387 -4.18 11.17 -14.00
C SER A 387 -3.51 10.06 -13.20
N SER A 388 -4.07 8.86 -13.19
CA SER A 388 -3.55 7.71 -12.43
C SER A 388 -2.10 7.34 -12.79
N ASP A 389 -1.68 7.57 -14.03
CA ASP A 389 -0.30 7.36 -14.48
C ASP A 389 0.64 8.47 -13.97
N VAL A 390 0.22 9.74 -13.93
CA VAL A 390 0.98 10.84 -13.28
C VAL A 390 1.19 10.55 -11.80
N VAL A 391 0.16 10.08 -11.10
CA VAL A 391 0.28 9.64 -9.70
C VAL A 391 1.26 8.47 -9.59
N GLY A 392 1.13 7.47 -10.45
CA GLY A 392 2.04 6.32 -10.49
C GLY A 392 3.50 6.71 -10.73
N ALA A 393 3.77 7.58 -11.72
CA ALA A 393 5.11 8.09 -12.00
C ALA A 393 5.70 8.83 -10.78
N THR A 394 4.86 9.61 -10.08
CA THR A 394 5.25 10.32 -8.85
C THR A 394 5.60 9.33 -7.73
N LEU A 395 4.80 8.29 -7.53
CA LEU A 395 5.05 7.25 -6.52
C LEU A 395 6.34 6.46 -6.83
N LEU A 396 6.59 6.13 -8.09
CA LEU A 396 7.84 5.48 -8.51
C LEU A 396 9.05 6.36 -8.23
N ARG A 397 8.98 7.67 -8.54
CA ARG A 397 10.04 8.63 -8.20
C ARG A 397 10.28 8.69 -6.68
N LEU A 398 9.20 8.76 -5.88
CA LEU A 398 9.30 8.69 -4.41
C LEU A 398 9.96 7.39 -3.94
N ALA A 399 9.76 6.30 -4.65
CA ALA A 399 10.41 5.02 -4.38
C ALA A 399 11.88 4.96 -4.83
N GLY A 400 12.40 6.00 -5.47
CA GLY A 400 13.74 6.00 -6.05
C GLY A 400 13.87 5.15 -7.32
N VAL A 401 12.73 4.95 -8.01
CA VAL A 401 12.65 4.22 -9.29
C VAL A 401 12.54 5.23 -10.42
N ASP A 402 13.29 5.02 -11.49
CA ASP A 402 13.14 5.80 -12.72
C ASP A 402 11.79 5.50 -13.38
N SER A 403 10.85 6.45 -13.25
CA SER A 403 9.50 6.31 -13.78
C SER A 403 9.46 6.23 -15.30
N GLU A 404 10.41 6.84 -16.01
CA GLU A 404 10.48 6.85 -17.47
C GLU A 404 10.61 5.42 -18.05
N THR A 405 11.23 4.52 -17.31
CA THR A 405 11.33 3.09 -17.68
C THR A 405 9.99 2.40 -17.77
N TYR A 406 9.02 2.77 -16.91
CA TYR A 406 7.72 2.08 -16.79
C TYR A 406 6.57 2.90 -17.38
N LEU A 407 6.70 4.20 -17.38
CA LEU A 407 5.72 5.18 -17.85
C LEU A 407 6.41 6.25 -18.73
N PRO A 408 6.90 5.86 -19.94
CA PRO A 408 7.66 6.78 -20.79
C PRO A 408 6.82 8.00 -21.19
N GLY A 409 7.40 9.19 -21.01
CA GLY A 409 6.78 10.46 -21.33
C GLY A 409 5.70 10.94 -20.35
N VAL A 410 5.50 10.24 -19.22
CA VAL A 410 4.57 10.66 -18.16
C VAL A 410 5.32 11.54 -17.15
N ALA A 411 4.86 12.79 -17.02
CA ALA A 411 5.41 13.72 -16.04
C ALA A 411 5.06 13.32 -14.59
N THR A 412 5.81 13.85 -13.63
CA THR A 412 5.56 13.66 -12.20
C THR A 412 5.05 14.94 -11.56
N LEU A 413 4.34 14.83 -10.47
CA LEU A 413 4.08 15.94 -9.56
C LEU A 413 5.39 16.27 -8.83
N ASP A 414 5.84 17.51 -8.93
CA ASP A 414 7.01 18.02 -8.25
C ASP A 414 6.58 18.85 -7.04
N GLY A 415 6.76 18.39 -5.86
CA GLY A 415 6.45 19.20 -4.69
C GLY A 415 5.89 18.42 -3.54
#